data_63783e1b430a7eb50234f352a49d9af4
#
_entry.id   63783e1b430a7eb50234f352a49d9af4
#
_cell.length_a   1.000
_cell.length_b   1.000
_cell.length_c   1.000
_cell.angle_alpha   90.00
_cell.angle_beta   90.00
_cell.angle_gamma   90.00
#
_symmetry.space_group_name_H-M   'P 1'
#
loop_
_entity.id
_entity.type
_entity.pdbx_description
1 polymer ?
#
loop_
_entity_poly.entity_id
_entity_poly.type
_entity_poly.pdbx_seq_one_letter_code
_entity_poly.pdbx_strand_id
1 'polypeptide(L)'
;MAEPESLRRGADGDSPNVADRHLAALAFSGDDHAYDLLIERHLASIQRLCWSMLCDRSDAEDAAQETFVRAYRCLGRFDTERAFGPWLRGIATKVCLQMLRRRGRHSAREVSLDDSYREPAAPEPRESSPLAMRAVEALAELSDTYRLPLALFYLEDASVAEVAEALEISEGAARVRLHRGREQIREILLTEHGTDDGES
;
A
#
# COMPACT_ATOMS: atom_id res chain seq x y z
N MET A 1 10.00 -37.75 41.11
CA MET A 1 11.15 -37.06 40.47
C MET A 1 10.55 -36.23 39.35
N ALA A 2 10.27 -34.99 39.67
CA ALA A 2 9.60 -34.04 38.76
C ALA A 2 10.67 -33.22 38.07
N GLU A 3 10.66 -33.21 36.72
CA GLU A 3 11.51 -32.34 35.91
C GLU A 3 11.00 -30.88 35.95
N PRO A 4 11.88 -29.89 35.96
CA PRO A 4 11.47 -28.50 36.09
C PRO A 4 10.94 -27.90 34.78
N GLU A 5 9.74 -27.36 34.90
CA GLU A 5 8.98 -26.59 33.90
C GLU A 5 9.53 -25.16 33.75
N SER A 6 10.79 -25.02 33.29
CA SER A 6 11.48 -23.70 33.21
C SER A 6 12.19 -23.43 31.91
N LEU A 7 11.70 -23.94 30.75
CA LEU A 7 12.30 -23.68 29.42
C LEU A 7 11.28 -23.36 28.30
N ARG A 8 10.21 -22.61 28.64
CA ARG A 8 9.31 -22.04 27.64
C ARG A 8 9.05 -20.55 27.88
N ARG A 9 10.11 -19.78 27.99
CA ARG A 9 10.07 -18.31 27.90
C ARG A 9 11.19 -17.86 26.99
N GLY A 10 10.92 -17.79 25.69
CA GLY A 10 11.94 -17.32 24.76
C GLY A 10 11.50 -17.37 23.32
N ALA A 11 10.30 -16.85 22.96
CA ALA A 11 9.88 -16.68 21.57
C ALA A 11 8.91 -15.51 21.33
N ASP A 12 8.53 -14.73 22.35
CA ASP A 12 7.54 -13.64 22.17
C ASP A 12 8.18 -12.24 21.95
N GLY A 13 9.52 -12.14 21.95
CA GLY A 13 10.23 -10.87 21.80
C GLY A 13 10.57 -10.48 20.36
N ASP A 14 10.39 -11.35 19.37
CA ASP A 14 10.89 -11.14 18.00
C ASP A 14 9.77 -11.07 16.94
N SER A 15 8.55 -10.76 17.32
CA SER A 15 7.53 -10.43 16.35
C SER A 15 7.85 -9.07 15.70
N PRO A 16 7.88 -8.94 14.35
CA PRO A 16 8.19 -7.68 13.66
C PRO A 16 7.42 -6.48 14.22
N ASN A 17 6.20 -6.72 14.67
CA ASN A 17 5.34 -5.70 15.24
C ASN A 17 5.79 -5.21 16.64
N VAL A 18 6.37 -6.08 17.47
CA VAL A 18 6.92 -5.69 18.79
C VAL A 18 8.19 -4.86 18.60
N ALA A 19 9.04 -5.27 17.64
CA ALA A 19 10.25 -4.53 17.30
C ALA A 19 9.92 -3.13 16.73
N ASP A 20 8.91 -3.00 15.87
CA ASP A 20 8.49 -1.72 15.32
C ASP A 20 7.93 -0.77 16.38
N ARG A 21 7.16 -1.27 17.34
CA ARG A 21 6.65 -0.46 18.47
C ARG A 21 7.80 0.10 19.31
N HIS A 22 8.81 -0.72 19.57
CA HIS A 22 9.99 -0.29 20.32
C HIS A 22 10.77 0.78 19.56
N LEU A 23 11.00 0.58 18.26
CA LEU A 23 11.65 1.56 17.40
C LEU A 23 10.84 2.87 17.34
N ALA A 24 9.51 2.80 17.23
CA ALA A 24 8.66 3.98 17.22
C ALA A 24 8.74 4.76 18.55
N ALA A 25 8.84 4.08 19.68
CA ALA A 25 9.03 4.73 20.99
C ALA A 25 10.40 5.41 21.11
N LEU A 26 11.47 4.76 20.63
CA LEU A 26 12.81 5.33 20.60
C LEU A 26 12.87 6.56 19.67
N ALA A 27 12.31 6.44 18.47
CA ALA A 27 12.24 7.54 17.51
C ALA A 27 11.45 8.75 18.08
N PHE A 28 10.36 8.49 18.79
CA PHE A 28 9.61 9.55 19.47
C PHE A 28 10.40 10.24 20.56
N SER A 29 11.31 9.52 21.25
CA SER A 29 12.22 10.11 22.23
C SER A 29 13.44 10.83 21.62
N GLY A 30 13.55 10.89 20.28
CA GLY A 30 14.57 11.64 19.57
C GLY A 30 15.72 10.77 19.03
N ASP A 31 15.55 9.46 18.97
CA ASP A 31 16.51 8.55 18.32
C ASP A 31 16.21 8.47 16.81
N ASP A 32 16.90 9.29 16.02
CA ASP A 32 16.74 9.34 14.56
C ASP A 32 17.12 8.00 13.91
N HIS A 33 18.10 7.28 14.45
CA HIS A 33 18.51 5.98 13.92
C HIS A 33 17.39 4.92 14.06
N ALA A 34 16.61 4.97 15.15
CA ALA A 34 15.44 4.10 15.30
C ALA A 34 14.38 4.40 14.23
N TYR A 35 14.24 5.68 13.82
CA TYR A 35 13.33 6.02 12.72
C TYR A 35 13.86 5.54 11.37
N ASP A 36 15.15 5.64 11.10
CA ASP A 36 15.77 5.13 9.87
C ASP A 36 15.50 3.63 9.71
N LEU A 37 15.61 2.85 10.79
CA LEU A 37 15.29 1.42 10.78
C LEU A 37 13.81 1.13 10.47
N LEU A 38 12.88 1.98 10.93
CA LEU A 38 11.47 1.89 10.55
C LEU A 38 11.27 2.17 9.05
N ILE A 39 11.96 3.19 8.52
CA ILE A 39 11.93 3.50 7.09
C ILE A 39 12.43 2.30 6.29
N GLU A 40 13.60 1.76 6.59
CA GLU A 40 14.18 0.61 5.89
C GLU A 40 13.24 -0.59 5.84
N ARG A 41 12.58 -0.92 6.96
CA ARG A 41 11.64 -2.04 7.05
C ARG A 41 10.38 -1.86 6.21
N HIS A 42 9.86 -0.64 6.14
CA HIS A 42 8.56 -0.39 5.55
C HIS A 42 8.62 0.23 4.16
N LEU A 43 9.78 0.73 3.71
CA LEU A 43 9.94 1.47 2.46
C LEU A 43 9.36 0.72 1.25
N ALA A 44 9.76 -0.55 1.06
CA ALA A 44 9.31 -1.33 -0.08
C ALA A 44 7.78 -1.56 -0.08
N SER A 45 7.18 -1.76 1.11
CA SER A 45 5.74 -1.92 1.25
C SER A 45 4.99 -0.63 0.93
N ILE A 46 5.46 0.51 1.44
CA ILE A 46 4.84 1.82 1.19
C ILE A 46 5.00 2.22 -0.28
N GLN A 47 6.15 1.99 -0.90
CA GLN A 47 6.36 2.27 -2.32
C GLN A 47 5.41 1.45 -3.20
N ARG A 48 5.23 0.15 -2.92
CA ARG A 48 4.27 -0.70 -3.65
C ARG A 48 2.85 -0.19 -3.52
N LEU A 49 2.44 0.20 -2.30
CA LEU A 49 1.11 0.77 -2.08
C LEU A 49 0.93 2.07 -2.87
N CYS A 50 1.86 3.00 -2.76
CA CYS A 50 1.79 4.28 -3.49
C CYS A 50 1.74 4.04 -5.01
N TRP A 51 2.57 3.12 -5.52
CA TRP A 51 2.55 2.73 -6.93
C TRP A 51 1.19 2.16 -7.35
N SER A 52 0.65 1.19 -6.60
CA SER A 52 -0.65 0.58 -6.93
C SER A 52 -1.81 1.58 -6.93
N MET A 53 -1.70 2.68 -6.19
CA MET A 53 -2.72 3.73 -6.13
C MET A 53 -2.54 4.81 -7.19
N LEU A 54 -1.30 5.19 -7.51
CA LEU A 54 -1.01 6.37 -8.34
C LEU A 54 -0.64 6.04 -9.78
N CYS A 55 -0.10 4.84 -10.04
CA CYS A 55 0.38 4.36 -11.34
C CYS A 55 1.30 5.36 -12.09
N ASP A 56 2.04 6.15 -11.33
CA ASP A 56 3.06 7.07 -11.80
C ASP A 56 4.25 6.97 -10.84
N ARG A 57 5.44 6.72 -11.39
CA ARG A 57 6.64 6.45 -10.60
C ARG A 57 7.06 7.65 -9.76
N SER A 58 7.07 8.83 -10.37
CA SER A 58 7.47 10.06 -9.70
C SER A 58 6.54 10.38 -8.54
N ASP A 59 5.23 10.32 -8.80
CA ASP A 59 4.23 10.59 -7.76
C ASP A 59 4.22 9.52 -6.68
N ALA A 60 4.50 8.25 -7.01
CA ALA A 60 4.60 7.19 -6.01
C ALA A 60 5.83 7.36 -5.10
N GLU A 61 6.97 7.76 -5.65
CA GLU A 61 8.17 8.10 -4.89
C GLU A 61 7.93 9.31 -3.98
N ASP A 62 7.32 10.37 -4.51
CA ASP A 62 6.96 11.57 -3.73
C ASP A 62 5.94 11.26 -2.63
N ALA A 63 4.92 10.44 -2.93
CA ALA A 63 3.94 10.01 -1.94
C ALA A 63 4.56 9.16 -0.83
N ALA A 64 5.51 8.27 -1.16
CA ALA A 64 6.22 7.48 -0.17
C ALA A 64 7.07 8.36 0.75
N GLN A 65 7.82 9.31 0.19
CA GLN A 65 8.62 10.27 0.97
C GLN A 65 7.72 11.11 1.89
N GLU A 66 6.66 11.70 1.35
CA GLU A 66 5.71 12.51 2.13
C GLU A 66 5.04 11.68 3.25
N THR A 67 4.80 10.39 3.01
CA THR A 67 4.27 9.46 4.00
C THR A 67 5.19 9.36 5.21
N PHE A 68 6.48 9.12 5.01
CA PHE A 68 7.44 9.03 6.11
C PHE A 68 7.62 10.38 6.81
N VAL A 69 7.66 11.48 6.09
CA VAL A 69 7.72 12.82 6.69
C VAL A 69 6.51 13.08 7.59
N ARG A 70 5.29 12.71 7.14
CA ARG A 70 4.07 12.85 7.96
C ARG A 70 4.07 11.90 9.14
N ALA A 71 4.50 10.65 8.94
CA ALA A 71 4.59 9.67 10.01
C ALA A 71 5.51 10.16 11.12
N TYR A 72 6.68 10.69 10.80
CA TYR A 72 7.61 11.28 11.78
C TYR A 72 6.95 12.39 12.58
N ARG A 73 6.29 13.34 11.91
CA ARG A 73 5.59 14.45 12.55
C ARG A 73 4.42 14.02 13.43
N CYS A 74 3.80 12.89 13.10
CA CYS A 74 2.65 12.34 13.83
C CYS A 74 3.03 11.21 14.81
N LEU A 75 4.30 10.90 14.96
CA LEU A 75 4.78 9.76 15.74
C LEU A 75 4.29 9.81 17.20
N GLY A 76 4.22 10.99 17.79
CA GLY A 76 3.66 11.21 19.13
C GLY A 76 2.16 10.94 19.27
N ARG A 77 1.45 10.70 18.16
CA ARG A 77 0.04 10.29 18.14
C ARG A 77 -0.14 8.80 17.81
N PHE A 78 0.96 8.11 17.55
CA PHE A 78 0.93 6.68 17.29
C PHE A 78 0.58 5.93 18.57
N ASP A 79 -0.49 5.16 18.51
CA ASP A 79 -0.89 4.27 19.60
C ASP A 79 -0.01 3.00 19.57
N THR A 80 0.88 2.88 20.54
CA THR A 80 1.82 1.75 20.63
C THR A 80 1.14 0.40 20.88
N GLU A 81 -0.15 0.36 21.21
CA GLU A 81 -0.93 -0.88 21.27
C GLU A 81 -1.30 -1.40 19.88
N ARG A 82 -1.21 -0.56 18.86
CA ARG A 82 -1.50 -0.92 17.47
C ARG A 82 -0.23 -1.31 16.71
N ALA A 83 -0.41 -2.02 15.58
CA ALA A 83 0.68 -2.33 14.67
C ALA A 83 1.13 -1.08 13.89
N PHE A 84 2.45 -0.86 13.82
CA PHE A 84 3.02 0.31 13.12
C PHE A 84 2.76 0.29 11.62
N GLY A 85 2.95 -0.87 10.96
CA GLY A 85 2.74 -1.01 9.52
C GLY A 85 1.35 -0.56 9.04
N PRO A 86 0.23 -1.08 9.58
CA PRO A 86 -1.11 -0.61 9.25
C PRO A 86 -1.32 0.89 9.49
N TRP A 87 -0.82 1.44 10.59
CA TRP A 87 -0.90 2.88 10.85
C TRP A 87 -0.17 3.70 9.77
N LEU A 88 1.06 3.29 9.40
CA LEU A 88 1.85 3.94 8.37
C LEU A 88 1.17 3.85 6.98
N ARG A 89 0.62 2.69 6.62
CA ARG A 89 -0.15 2.51 5.38
C ARG A 89 -1.37 3.42 5.33
N GLY A 90 -2.08 3.58 6.44
CA GLY A 90 -3.20 4.53 6.52
C GLY A 90 -2.78 5.99 6.25
N ILE A 91 -1.55 6.38 6.61
CA ILE A 91 -0.98 7.69 6.25
C ILE A 91 -0.71 7.74 4.74
N ALA A 92 -0.08 6.70 4.17
CA ALA A 92 0.23 6.59 2.74
C ALA A 92 -1.03 6.69 1.88
N THR A 93 -2.09 5.96 2.25
CA THR A 93 -3.39 6.02 1.60
C THR A 93 -3.95 7.44 1.54
N LYS A 94 -3.91 8.17 2.66
CA LYS A 94 -4.39 9.57 2.70
C LYS A 94 -3.55 10.49 1.82
N VAL A 95 -2.23 10.28 1.77
CA VAL A 95 -1.33 11.03 0.88
C VAL A 95 -1.71 10.77 -0.59
N CYS A 96 -1.82 9.51 -1.00
CA CYS A 96 -2.17 9.13 -2.36
C CYS A 96 -3.54 9.70 -2.80
N LEU A 97 -4.58 9.53 -1.97
CA LEU A 97 -5.90 10.08 -2.24
C LEU A 97 -5.88 11.62 -2.37
N GLN A 98 -5.08 12.30 -1.54
CA GLN A 98 -4.92 13.75 -1.65
C GLN A 98 -4.26 14.17 -2.97
N MET A 99 -3.25 13.42 -3.45
CA MET A 99 -2.60 13.67 -4.73
C MET A 99 -3.56 13.44 -5.90
N LEU A 100 -4.31 12.34 -5.90
CA LEU A 100 -5.33 12.04 -6.92
C LEU A 100 -6.43 13.12 -6.98
N ARG A 101 -6.91 13.59 -5.83
CA ARG A 101 -7.89 14.69 -5.78
C ARG A 101 -7.32 16.02 -6.32
N ARG A 102 -6.02 16.27 -6.16
CA ARG A 102 -5.36 17.44 -6.76
C ARG A 102 -5.26 17.28 -8.28
N ARG A 103 -4.84 16.13 -8.78
CA ARG A 103 -4.81 15.83 -10.23
C ARG A 103 -6.19 15.98 -10.85
N GLY A 104 -7.22 15.38 -10.30
CA GLY A 104 -8.60 15.48 -10.81
C GLY A 104 -9.12 16.93 -10.86
N ARG A 105 -8.73 17.79 -9.92
CA ARG A 105 -9.08 19.22 -9.94
C ARG A 105 -8.32 20.01 -11.02
N HIS A 106 -7.06 19.65 -11.30
CA HIS A 106 -6.29 20.24 -12.41
C HIS A 106 -6.82 19.77 -13.75
N SER A 107 -7.09 18.48 -13.91
CA SER A 107 -7.68 17.91 -15.14
C SER A 107 -9.06 18.48 -15.47
N ALA A 108 -9.88 18.77 -14.47
CA ALA A 108 -11.18 19.41 -14.69
C ALA A 108 -11.07 20.90 -15.09
N ARG A 109 -9.93 21.53 -14.89
CA ARG A 109 -9.64 22.93 -15.25
C ARG A 109 -8.95 23.08 -16.58
N GLU A 110 -8.20 22.03 -16.98
CA GLU A 110 -7.52 21.94 -18.28
C GLU A 110 -8.24 20.91 -19.13
N VAL A 111 -9.33 21.34 -19.81
CA VAL A 111 -9.84 20.64 -20.97
C VAL A 111 -8.85 20.93 -22.10
N SER A 112 -7.79 20.17 -22.19
CA SER A 112 -6.89 20.11 -23.33
C SER A 112 -6.36 18.70 -23.51
N LEU A 113 -6.84 18.10 -24.58
CA LEU A 113 -6.33 16.98 -25.35
C LEU A 113 -4.83 16.72 -25.15
N ASP A 114 -4.48 15.78 -24.29
CA ASP A 114 -3.37 14.87 -24.55
C ASP A 114 -3.55 13.61 -23.69
N ASP A 115 -4.16 12.59 -24.31
CA ASP A 115 -4.18 11.23 -23.85
C ASP A 115 -2.80 10.61 -24.18
N SER A 116 -1.74 11.17 -23.63
CA SER A 116 -0.44 10.53 -23.67
C SER A 116 -0.42 9.39 -22.64
N TYR A 117 -0.83 8.21 -23.10
CA TYR A 117 -0.55 6.93 -22.47
C TYR A 117 0.96 6.86 -22.19
N ARG A 118 1.31 7.08 -20.95
CA ARG A 118 2.67 6.90 -20.45
C ARG A 118 2.73 5.49 -19.89
N GLU A 119 3.47 4.62 -20.57
CA GLU A 119 3.74 3.26 -20.14
C GLU A 119 4.36 3.29 -18.75
N PRO A 120 3.70 2.71 -17.73
CA PRO A 120 4.20 2.75 -16.37
C PRO A 120 5.40 1.81 -16.26
N ALA A 121 6.59 2.36 -16.05
CA ALA A 121 7.75 1.56 -15.64
C ALA A 121 7.50 1.02 -14.22
N ALA A 122 7.30 -0.28 -14.13
CA ALA A 122 7.14 -0.97 -12.84
C ALA A 122 8.38 -0.73 -11.96
N PRO A 123 8.22 -0.50 -10.64
CA PRO A 123 9.35 -0.40 -9.72
C PRO A 123 10.08 -1.73 -9.67
N GLU A 124 11.41 -1.71 -9.78
CA GLU A 124 12.22 -2.92 -9.61
C GLU A 124 12.02 -3.47 -8.19
N PRO A 125 11.58 -4.72 -8.05
CA PRO A 125 11.23 -5.28 -6.76
C PRO A 125 12.46 -5.81 -6.02
N ARG A 126 12.71 -5.27 -4.87
CA ARG A 126 13.49 -5.97 -3.86
C ARG A 126 12.54 -6.88 -3.07
N GLU A 127 12.65 -8.21 -3.30
CA GLU A 127 12.00 -9.29 -2.54
C GLU A 127 10.45 -9.38 -2.59
N SER A 128 9.84 -9.19 -3.74
CA SER A 128 8.42 -9.51 -3.92
C SER A 128 8.26 -10.82 -4.69
N SER A 129 7.34 -11.68 -4.26
CA SER A 129 6.97 -12.87 -5.04
C SER A 129 6.58 -12.43 -6.47
N PRO A 130 6.98 -13.19 -7.52
CA PRO A 130 6.58 -12.90 -8.90
C PRO A 130 5.07 -12.71 -9.06
N LEU A 131 4.26 -13.44 -8.30
CA LEU A 131 2.80 -13.30 -8.28
C LEU A 131 2.34 -11.96 -7.71
N ALA A 132 3.00 -11.45 -6.66
CA ALA A 132 2.65 -10.15 -6.08
C ALA A 132 2.97 -8.99 -7.04
N MET A 133 4.03 -9.12 -7.84
CA MET A 133 4.37 -8.16 -8.89
C MET A 133 3.31 -8.12 -9.98
N ARG A 134 2.95 -9.28 -10.53
CA ARG A 134 1.92 -9.40 -11.57
C ARG A 134 0.56 -8.86 -11.09
N ALA A 135 0.22 -9.08 -9.82
CA ALA A 135 -0.99 -8.51 -9.24
C ALA A 135 -0.96 -6.97 -9.19
N VAL A 136 0.20 -6.37 -8.91
CA VAL A 136 0.36 -4.90 -8.92
C VAL A 136 0.34 -4.34 -10.35
N GLU A 137 0.95 -5.04 -11.31
CA GLU A 137 0.90 -4.69 -12.74
C GLU A 137 -0.53 -4.76 -13.28
N ALA A 138 -1.26 -5.84 -13.00
CA ALA A 138 -2.67 -5.98 -13.37
C ALA A 138 -3.56 -4.90 -12.72
N LEU A 139 -3.24 -4.45 -11.49
CA LEU A 139 -3.92 -3.32 -10.88
C LEU A 139 -3.68 -2.01 -11.65
N ALA A 140 -2.49 -1.81 -12.23
CA ALA A 140 -2.16 -0.60 -12.97
C ALA A 140 -2.97 -0.45 -14.28
N GLU A 141 -3.42 -1.56 -14.86
CA GLU A 141 -4.27 -1.55 -16.05
C GLU A 141 -5.73 -1.15 -15.78
N LEU A 142 -6.15 -1.18 -14.52
CA LEU A 142 -7.51 -0.80 -14.14
C LEU A 142 -7.68 0.72 -14.03
N SER A 143 -8.87 1.20 -14.40
CA SER A 143 -9.24 2.58 -14.07
C SER A 143 -9.26 2.81 -12.55
N ASP A 144 -9.05 4.06 -12.13
CA ASP A 144 -9.09 4.47 -10.71
C ASP A 144 -10.36 3.99 -9.99
N THR A 145 -11.49 3.93 -10.71
CA THR A 145 -12.78 3.48 -10.19
C THR A 145 -12.74 2.07 -9.60
N TYR A 146 -11.93 1.18 -10.17
CA TYR A 146 -11.80 -0.22 -9.75
C TYR A 146 -10.48 -0.47 -9.00
N ARG A 147 -9.40 0.17 -9.43
CA ARG A 147 -8.08 0.04 -8.84
C ARG A 147 -8.03 0.47 -7.37
N LEU A 148 -8.53 1.67 -7.06
CA LEU A 148 -8.46 2.21 -5.70
C LEU A 148 -9.20 1.36 -4.66
N PRO A 149 -10.45 0.91 -4.90
CA PRO A 149 -11.11 -0.01 -3.97
C PRO A 149 -10.33 -1.30 -3.74
N LEU A 150 -9.74 -1.88 -4.81
CA LEU A 150 -8.96 -3.11 -4.70
C LEU A 150 -7.65 -2.90 -3.93
N ALA A 151 -6.92 -1.82 -4.21
CA ALA A 151 -5.71 -1.48 -3.50
C ALA A 151 -5.98 -1.32 -1.99
N LEU A 152 -7.01 -0.58 -1.61
CA LEU A 152 -7.41 -0.41 -0.21
C LEU A 152 -7.80 -1.74 0.43
N PHE A 153 -8.61 -2.56 -0.24
CA PHE A 153 -9.11 -3.80 0.32
C PHE A 153 -8.00 -4.86 0.50
N TYR A 154 -7.11 -5.03 -0.49
CA TYR A 154 -6.11 -6.10 -0.49
C TYR A 154 -4.74 -5.70 0.05
N LEU A 155 -4.33 -4.44 -0.09
CA LEU A 155 -3.00 -3.99 0.37
C LEU A 155 -3.06 -3.32 1.75
N GLU A 156 -4.23 -2.78 2.11
CA GLU A 156 -4.46 -2.13 3.40
C GLU A 156 -5.28 -2.99 4.37
N ASP A 157 -5.76 -4.16 3.95
CA ASP A 157 -6.68 -5.00 4.71
C ASP A 157 -7.94 -4.23 5.18
N ALA A 158 -8.32 -3.19 4.41
CA ALA A 158 -9.46 -2.35 4.75
C ALA A 158 -10.78 -3.11 4.56
N SER A 159 -11.68 -2.98 5.51
CA SER A 159 -13.06 -3.45 5.37
C SER A 159 -13.80 -2.70 4.25
N VAL A 160 -14.90 -3.26 3.77
CA VAL A 160 -15.74 -2.58 2.74
C VAL A 160 -16.24 -1.21 3.24
N ALA A 161 -16.54 -1.10 4.52
CA ALA A 161 -16.97 0.17 5.13
C ALA A 161 -15.84 1.21 5.10
N GLU A 162 -14.61 0.83 5.47
CA GLU A 162 -13.44 1.70 5.43
C GLU A 162 -13.07 2.10 3.99
N VAL A 163 -13.17 1.19 3.03
CA VAL A 163 -13.01 1.50 1.59
C VAL A 163 -14.06 2.54 1.15
N ALA A 164 -15.32 2.36 1.54
CA ALA A 164 -16.40 3.29 1.20
C ALA A 164 -16.15 4.69 1.79
N GLU A 165 -15.75 4.76 3.06
CA GLU A 165 -15.40 6.00 3.74
C GLU A 165 -14.21 6.70 3.08
N ALA A 166 -13.12 5.98 2.84
CA ALA A 166 -11.90 6.54 2.24
C ALA A 166 -12.13 7.12 0.84
N LEU A 167 -13.00 6.48 0.05
CA LEU A 167 -13.34 6.88 -1.33
C LEU A 167 -14.57 7.79 -1.42
N GLU A 168 -15.21 8.11 -0.29
CA GLU A 168 -16.42 8.96 -0.22
C GLU A 168 -17.58 8.41 -1.10
N ILE A 169 -17.80 7.09 -1.06
CA ILE A 169 -18.85 6.37 -1.77
C ILE A 169 -19.72 5.56 -0.81
N SER A 170 -20.86 5.06 -1.27
CA SER A 170 -21.65 4.12 -0.46
C SER A 170 -21.00 2.75 -0.39
N GLU A 171 -21.25 1.99 0.70
CA GLU A 171 -20.77 0.59 0.80
C GLU A 171 -21.28 -0.30 -0.33
N GLY A 172 -22.51 -0.07 -0.80
CA GLY A 172 -23.05 -0.77 -1.97
C GLY A 172 -22.23 -0.51 -3.23
N ALA A 173 -21.81 0.74 -3.47
CA ALA A 173 -20.93 1.09 -4.57
C ALA A 173 -19.52 0.47 -4.39
N ALA A 174 -18.99 0.47 -3.17
CA ALA A 174 -17.70 -0.17 -2.89
C ALA A 174 -17.73 -1.67 -3.20
N ARG A 175 -18.78 -2.40 -2.77
CA ARG A 175 -18.97 -3.84 -3.10
C ARG A 175 -19.03 -4.09 -4.60
N VAL A 176 -19.79 -3.29 -5.34
CA VAL A 176 -19.90 -3.42 -6.80
C VAL A 176 -18.56 -3.15 -7.48
N ARG A 177 -17.84 -2.11 -7.07
CA ARG A 177 -16.52 -1.78 -7.63
C ARG A 177 -15.48 -2.87 -7.33
N LEU A 178 -15.47 -3.41 -6.11
CA LEU A 178 -14.61 -4.54 -5.75
C LEU A 178 -14.91 -5.79 -6.57
N HIS A 179 -16.19 -6.09 -6.79
CA HIS A 179 -16.60 -7.25 -7.60
C HIS A 179 -16.16 -7.10 -9.04
N ARG A 180 -16.51 -6.00 -9.70
CA ARG A 180 -16.13 -5.74 -11.10
C ARG A 180 -14.64 -5.64 -11.30
N GLY A 181 -13.92 -5.02 -10.38
CA GLY A 181 -12.47 -4.95 -10.45
C GLY A 181 -11.80 -6.32 -10.38
N ARG A 182 -12.33 -7.25 -9.55
CA ARG A 182 -11.85 -8.65 -9.52
C ARG A 182 -12.10 -9.38 -10.84
N GLU A 183 -13.22 -9.14 -11.47
CA GLU A 183 -13.53 -9.72 -12.79
C GLU A 183 -12.52 -9.24 -13.84
N GLN A 184 -12.26 -7.92 -13.89
CA GLN A 184 -11.29 -7.36 -14.82
C GLN A 184 -9.85 -7.88 -14.58
N ILE A 185 -9.39 -7.94 -13.32
CA ILE A 185 -8.08 -8.55 -13.02
C ILE A 185 -8.03 -9.99 -13.49
N ARG A 186 -9.08 -10.77 -13.28
CA ARG A 186 -9.13 -12.16 -13.75
C ARG A 186 -8.99 -12.24 -15.26
N GLU A 187 -9.67 -11.39 -16.01
CA GLU A 187 -9.57 -11.33 -17.46
C GLU A 187 -8.16 -10.97 -17.92
N ILE A 188 -7.52 -9.95 -17.31
CA ILE A 188 -6.13 -9.56 -17.59
C ILE A 188 -5.19 -10.74 -17.38
N LEU A 189 -5.24 -11.39 -16.22
CA LEU A 189 -4.37 -12.51 -15.89
C LEU A 189 -4.60 -13.75 -16.75
N LEU A 190 -5.81 -13.97 -17.28
CA LEU A 190 -6.12 -15.09 -18.18
C LEU A 190 -5.63 -14.82 -19.61
N THR A 191 -5.71 -13.59 -20.09
CA THR A 191 -5.23 -13.22 -21.43
C THR A 191 -3.69 -13.33 -21.52
N GLU A 192 -2.96 -13.02 -20.48
CA GLU A 192 -1.51 -13.20 -20.42
C GLU A 192 -1.07 -14.67 -20.48
N HIS A 193 -1.85 -15.61 -19.90
CA HIS A 193 -1.52 -17.05 -19.96
C HIS A 193 -1.82 -17.69 -21.33
N GLY A 194 -2.70 -17.08 -22.13
CA GLY A 194 -3.06 -17.59 -23.46
C GLY A 194 -2.02 -17.29 -24.54
N THR A 195 -1.06 -16.40 -24.29
CA THR A 195 -0.01 -16.02 -25.25
C THR A 195 1.28 -16.83 -25.11
N ASP A 196 1.46 -17.56 -24.02
CA ASP A 196 2.69 -18.33 -23.74
C ASP A 196 2.64 -19.76 -24.31
N ASP A 197 1.46 -20.27 -24.70
CA ASP A 197 1.29 -21.64 -25.25
C ASP A 197 1.36 -21.71 -26.79
N GLY A 198 1.77 -20.65 -27.48
CA GLY A 198 1.71 -20.53 -28.96
C GLY A 198 3.02 -20.62 -29.73
N GLU A 199 4.17 -20.78 -29.11
CA GLU A 199 5.47 -20.97 -29.84
C GLU A 199 6.16 -22.27 -29.42
N SER A 200 5.81 -23.33 -30.12
CA SER A 200 6.64 -24.55 -30.22
C SER A 200 6.58 -25.12 -31.63
#